data_fe17eb6728a08820436952ea02a0f92e
#
_entry.id   fe17eb6728a08820436952ea02a0f92e
#
_cell.length_a   1.000
_cell.length_b   1.000
_cell.length_c   1.000
_cell.angle_alpha   90.00
_cell.angle_beta   90.00
_cell.angle_gamma   90.00
#
_symmetry.space_group_name_H-M   'P 1'
#
loop_
_entity.id
_entity.type
_entity.pdbx_description
1 polymer ?
#
loop_
_entity_poly.entity_id
_entity_poly.type
_entity_poly.pdbx_seq_one_letter_code
_entity_poly.pdbx_strand_id
1 'polypeptide(L)'
;MTIQTDFIQVEHDRMALMRYDSAVILKRFFFVEESLIKSIAGWIPGTAHLILKTEYAKIMWQNAKTAEDMRQRVYELRYPSRLMSKEGEEELIRLVDEARNAPNALAFFNSMLMVFVPALRDAYQQYVNLADVIGDGPSIRFMNLAIKEKEDQIAVLELY
;
A
#
# COMPACT_ATOMS: atom_id res chain seq x y z
N MET A 1 -15.06 11.92 -7.39
CA MET A 1 -13.74 12.31 -7.90
C MET A 1 -12.80 11.10 -7.78
N THR A 2 -12.52 10.46 -8.89
CA THR A 2 -11.62 9.30 -8.90
C THR A 2 -10.21 9.85 -8.95
N ILE A 3 -9.48 9.80 -7.85
CA ILE A 3 -8.05 10.10 -7.86
C ILE A 3 -7.37 8.90 -8.50
N GLN A 4 -7.04 9.04 -9.76
CA GLN A 4 -6.25 8.04 -10.47
C GLN A 4 -4.80 8.19 -10.04
N THR A 5 -4.41 7.46 -9.01
CA THR A 5 -3.01 7.35 -8.62
C THR A 5 -2.35 6.32 -9.51
N ASP A 6 -1.53 6.77 -10.43
CA ASP A 6 -0.75 5.88 -11.27
C ASP A 6 0.48 5.42 -10.46
N PHE A 7 0.33 4.30 -9.73
CA PHE A 7 1.38 3.73 -8.92
C PHE A 7 2.47 3.05 -9.74
N ILE A 8 2.15 2.67 -10.98
CA ILE A 8 3.04 1.88 -11.82
C ILE A 8 3.32 2.65 -13.11
N GLN A 9 4.56 3.14 -13.21
CA GLN A 9 5.07 3.77 -14.43
C GLN A 9 6.23 2.91 -14.94
N VAL A 10 6.12 2.45 -16.18
CA VAL A 10 7.14 1.63 -16.83
C VAL A 10 7.56 2.32 -18.12
N GLU A 11 8.86 2.60 -18.24
CA GLU A 11 9.43 3.35 -19.37
C GLU A 11 9.92 2.47 -20.52
N HIS A 12 9.45 1.21 -20.61
CA HIS A 12 9.86 0.29 -21.69
C HIS A 12 8.68 -0.58 -22.17
N ASP A 13 8.80 -1.10 -23.39
CA ASP A 13 7.78 -1.93 -24.05
C ASP A 13 7.91 -3.43 -23.75
N ARG A 14 8.61 -3.82 -22.70
CA ARG A 14 8.78 -5.22 -22.33
C ARG A 14 7.50 -5.76 -21.68
N MET A 15 7.20 -7.02 -21.94
CA MET A 15 5.95 -7.66 -21.50
C MET A 15 5.89 -7.92 -19.99
N ALA A 16 7.01 -7.84 -19.28
CA ALA A 16 7.08 -8.05 -17.84
C ALA A 16 7.96 -7.00 -17.17
N LEU A 17 7.72 -6.76 -15.87
CA LEU A 17 8.55 -5.87 -15.07
C LEU A 17 9.96 -6.44 -14.95
N MET A 18 10.94 -5.57 -15.09
CA MET A 18 12.33 -5.90 -14.83
C MET A 18 12.65 -5.73 -13.34
N ARG A 19 13.79 -6.29 -12.91
CA ARG A 19 14.23 -6.19 -11.52
C ARG A 19 14.23 -4.75 -10.97
N TYR A 20 14.72 -3.80 -11.75
CA TYR A 20 14.74 -2.40 -11.36
C TYR A 20 13.34 -1.83 -11.20
N ASP A 21 12.45 -2.11 -12.16
CA ASP A 21 11.05 -1.66 -12.11
C ASP A 21 10.35 -2.19 -10.87
N SER A 22 10.52 -3.48 -10.58
CA SER A 22 9.95 -4.12 -9.40
C SER A 22 10.45 -3.47 -8.11
N ALA A 23 11.75 -3.19 -8.02
CA ALA A 23 12.32 -2.54 -6.85
C ALA A 23 11.77 -1.14 -6.64
N VAL A 24 11.63 -0.33 -7.69
CA VAL A 24 11.07 1.03 -7.62
C VAL A 24 9.60 0.99 -7.19
N ILE A 25 8.82 0.10 -7.79
CA ILE A 25 7.38 -0.01 -7.50
C ILE A 25 7.15 -0.51 -6.07
N LEU A 26 7.87 -1.54 -5.62
CA LEU A 26 7.75 -2.07 -4.26
C LEU A 26 8.19 -1.05 -3.21
N LYS A 27 9.24 -0.27 -3.49
CA LYS A 27 9.66 0.85 -2.63
C LYS A 27 8.52 1.87 -2.48
N ARG A 28 7.87 2.23 -3.58
CA ARG A 28 6.73 3.15 -3.57
C ARG A 28 5.58 2.62 -2.72
N PHE A 29 5.21 1.37 -2.93
CA PHE A 29 4.18 0.72 -2.11
C PHE A 29 4.53 0.69 -0.63
N PHE A 30 5.79 0.43 -0.30
CA PHE A 30 6.26 0.46 1.08
C PHE A 30 5.98 1.81 1.75
N PHE A 31 6.32 2.91 1.10
CA PHE A 31 6.10 4.24 1.69
C PHE A 31 4.62 4.60 1.82
N VAL A 32 3.79 4.17 0.88
CA VAL A 32 2.33 4.34 1.00
C VAL A 32 1.78 3.56 2.18
N GLU A 33 2.17 2.30 2.34
CA GLU A 33 1.74 1.47 3.48
C GLU A 33 2.23 2.06 4.81
N GLU A 34 3.47 2.52 4.88
CA GLU A 34 4.01 3.16 6.09
C GLU A 34 3.20 4.40 6.46
N SER A 35 2.87 5.24 5.50
CA SER A 35 2.05 6.45 5.73
C SER A 35 0.63 6.09 6.18
N LEU A 36 0.03 5.05 5.59
CA LEU A 36 -1.30 4.57 6.03
C LEU A 36 -1.27 4.03 7.46
N ILE A 37 -0.27 3.25 7.81
CA ILE A 37 -0.09 2.73 9.17
C ILE A 37 -0.05 3.89 10.18
N LYS A 38 0.75 4.92 9.90
CA LYS A 38 0.84 6.11 10.75
C LYS A 38 -0.48 6.86 10.84
N SER A 39 -1.21 6.97 9.74
CA SER A 39 -2.51 7.64 9.69
C SER A 39 -3.56 6.89 10.50
N ILE A 40 -3.63 5.57 10.37
CA ILE A 40 -4.53 4.73 11.14
C ILE A 40 -4.21 4.83 12.63
N ALA A 41 -2.93 4.76 13.01
CA ALA A 41 -2.48 4.91 14.39
C ALA A 41 -2.94 6.23 14.99
N GLY A 42 -2.85 7.32 14.21
CA GLY A 42 -3.30 8.64 14.64
C GLY A 42 -4.81 8.75 14.85
N TRP A 43 -5.61 7.96 14.12
CA TRP A 43 -7.06 8.01 14.19
C TRP A 43 -7.70 6.99 15.14
N ILE A 44 -6.97 6.00 15.62
CA ILE A 44 -7.50 5.05 16.61
C ILE A 44 -8.06 5.77 17.85
N PRO A 45 -7.33 6.73 18.47
CA PRO A 45 -7.89 7.46 19.62
C PRO A 45 -9.14 8.28 19.28
N GLY A 46 -9.18 8.86 18.08
CA GLY A 46 -10.29 9.69 17.62
C GLY A 46 -11.53 8.92 17.13
N THR A 47 -11.46 7.59 17.07
CA THR A 47 -12.56 6.73 16.63
C THR A 47 -13.35 6.28 17.83
N ALA A 48 -14.65 6.62 17.88
CA ALA A 48 -15.50 6.29 19.02
C ALA A 48 -15.94 4.83 19.03
N HIS A 49 -16.09 4.21 17.87
CA HIS A 49 -16.63 2.86 17.74
C HIS A 49 -15.57 1.81 18.11
N LEU A 50 -15.81 1.10 19.23
CA LEU A 50 -14.81 0.17 19.80
C LEU A 50 -14.43 -0.96 18.84
N ILE A 51 -15.40 -1.56 18.17
CA ILE A 51 -15.15 -2.67 17.24
C ILE A 51 -14.32 -2.18 16.04
N LEU A 52 -14.64 -1.00 15.51
CA LEU A 52 -13.89 -0.40 14.42
C LEU A 52 -12.43 -0.12 14.82
N LYS A 53 -12.17 0.31 16.06
CA LYS A 53 -10.79 0.45 16.58
C LYS A 53 -10.02 -0.87 16.51
N THR A 54 -10.68 -1.96 16.87
CA THR A 54 -10.08 -3.31 16.82
C THR A 54 -9.74 -3.70 15.38
N GLU A 55 -10.66 -3.41 14.45
CA GLU A 55 -10.40 -3.66 13.02
C GLU A 55 -9.25 -2.78 12.49
N TYR A 56 -9.17 -1.53 12.89
CA TYR A 56 -8.05 -0.66 12.53
C TYR A 56 -6.70 -1.23 13.03
N ALA A 57 -6.68 -1.75 14.26
CA ALA A 57 -5.46 -2.36 14.79
C ALA A 57 -5.04 -3.59 13.98
N LYS A 58 -6.00 -4.42 13.57
CA LYS A 58 -5.75 -5.57 12.69
C LYS A 58 -5.24 -5.13 11.31
N ILE A 59 -5.87 -4.13 10.71
CA ILE A 59 -5.45 -3.57 9.42
C ILE A 59 -4.03 -3.03 9.51
N MET A 60 -3.69 -2.29 10.55
CA MET A 60 -2.33 -1.80 10.79
C MET A 60 -1.31 -2.95 10.83
N TRP A 61 -1.62 -4.01 11.54
CA TRP A 61 -0.74 -5.16 11.64
C TRP A 61 -0.54 -5.83 10.28
N GLN A 62 -1.62 -6.06 9.53
CA GLN A 62 -1.56 -6.64 8.18
C GLN A 62 -0.71 -5.75 7.26
N ASN A 63 -0.96 -4.45 7.25
CA ASN A 63 -0.23 -3.51 6.42
C ASN A 63 1.26 -3.44 6.81
N ALA A 64 1.56 -3.53 8.11
CA ALA A 64 2.95 -3.56 8.58
C ALA A 64 3.69 -4.82 8.11
N LYS A 65 3.03 -5.96 8.10
CA LYS A 65 3.61 -7.20 7.56
C LYS A 65 3.88 -7.10 6.07
N THR A 66 2.92 -6.58 5.31
CA THR A 66 3.07 -6.34 3.88
C THR A 66 4.21 -5.36 3.59
N ALA A 67 4.29 -4.26 4.34
CA ALA A 67 5.36 -3.27 4.21
C ALA A 67 6.74 -3.88 4.48
N GLU A 68 6.86 -4.73 5.49
CA GLU A 68 8.12 -5.41 5.80
C GLU A 68 8.54 -6.35 4.68
N ASP A 69 7.60 -7.12 4.12
CA ASP A 69 7.87 -8.00 2.98
C ASP A 69 8.35 -7.20 1.76
N MET A 70 7.73 -6.06 1.49
CA MET A 70 8.14 -5.16 0.41
C MET A 70 9.55 -4.61 0.63
N ARG A 71 9.84 -4.13 1.85
CA ARG A 71 11.17 -3.61 2.20
C ARG A 71 12.25 -4.66 2.02
N GLN A 72 12.02 -5.86 2.55
CA GLN A 72 12.95 -6.96 2.43
C GLN A 72 13.17 -7.33 0.96
N ARG A 73 12.11 -7.37 0.18
CA ARG A 73 12.22 -7.71 -1.25
C ARG A 73 13.03 -6.67 -2.03
N VAL A 74 12.88 -5.38 -1.73
CA VAL A 74 13.68 -4.32 -2.34
C VAL A 74 15.16 -4.55 -2.08
N TYR A 75 15.54 -4.94 -0.86
CA TYR A 75 16.94 -5.29 -0.55
C TYR A 75 17.40 -6.54 -1.30
N GLU A 76 16.57 -7.57 -1.40
CA GLU A 76 16.88 -8.79 -2.15
C GLU A 76 17.10 -8.52 -3.63
N LEU A 77 16.33 -7.59 -4.21
CA LEU A 77 16.46 -7.16 -5.60
C LEU A 77 17.72 -6.33 -5.85
N ARG A 78 18.45 -5.98 -4.79
CA ARG A 78 19.68 -5.19 -4.83
C ARG A 78 19.49 -3.87 -5.58
N TYR A 79 18.48 -3.11 -5.13
CA TYR A 79 18.27 -1.75 -5.62
C TYR A 79 19.57 -0.94 -5.43
N PRO A 80 20.00 -0.13 -6.42
CA PRO A 80 21.33 0.48 -6.42
C PRO A 80 21.74 1.22 -5.15
N SER A 81 20.79 1.92 -4.53
CA SER A 81 21.09 2.72 -3.35
C SER A 81 21.12 1.90 -2.05
N ARG A 82 20.58 0.70 -2.04
CA ARG A 82 20.33 -0.11 -0.83
C ARG A 82 19.64 0.62 0.31
N LEU A 83 19.29 1.87 0.10
CA LEU A 83 18.61 2.72 1.06
C LEU A 83 17.16 2.88 0.64
N MET A 84 16.26 2.74 1.60
CA MET A 84 14.86 3.06 1.41
C MET A 84 14.72 4.59 1.43
N SER A 85 14.99 5.22 0.29
CA SER A 85 14.92 6.67 0.13
C SER A 85 13.52 7.10 -0.27
N LYS A 86 13.02 8.17 0.36
CA LYS A 86 11.76 8.82 -0.01
C LYS A 86 11.87 9.71 -1.24
N GLU A 87 13.07 9.91 -1.75
CA GLU A 87 13.31 10.76 -2.90
C GLU A 87 12.48 10.31 -4.12
N GLY A 88 11.74 11.23 -4.71
CA GLY A 88 10.83 10.95 -5.82
C GLY A 88 9.44 10.49 -5.42
N GLU A 89 9.18 10.22 -4.13
CA GLU A 89 7.90 9.73 -3.62
C GLU A 89 7.19 10.74 -2.69
N GLU A 90 7.75 11.93 -2.51
CA GLU A 90 7.28 12.92 -1.53
C GLU A 90 5.83 13.33 -1.80
N GLU A 91 5.44 13.47 -3.06
CA GLU A 91 4.09 13.90 -3.42
C GLU A 91 3.05 12.86 -3.06
N LEU A 92 3.34 11.60 -3.34
CA LEU A 92 2.46 10.48 -3.02
C LEU A 92 2.34 10.28 -1.50
N ILE A 93 3.45 10.37 -0.79
CA ILE A 93 3.48 10.31 0.67
C ILE A 93 2.66 11.44 1.26
N ARG A 94 2.79 12.66 0.75
CA ARG A 94 2.00 13.82 1.18
C ARG A 94 0.51 13.60 0.97
N LEU A 95 0.11 13.04 -0.16
CA LEU A 95 -1.30 12.73 -0.44
C LEU A 95 -1.89 11.78 0.61
N VAL A 96 -1.15 10.74 0.97
CA VAL A 96 -1.58 9.81 2.01
C VAL A 96 -1.58 10.46 3.39
N ASP A 97 -0.57 11.27 3.68
CA ASP A 97 -0.46 11.99 4.96
C ASP A 97 -1.60 13.03 5.14
N GLU A 98 -2.18 13.56 4.07
CA GLU A 98 -3.36 14.42 4.14
C GLU A 98 -4.55 13.71 4.78
N ALA A 99 -4.69 12.41 4.64
CA ALA A 99 -5.72 11.63 5.31
C ALA A 99 -5.59 11.69 6.84
N ARG A 100 -4.37 11.81 7.36
CA ARG A 100 -4.12 12.00 8.80
C ARG A 100 -4.74 13.29 9.31
N ASN A 101 -4.82 14.31 8.48
CA ASN A 101 -5.36 15.62 8.78
C ASN A 101 -6.83 15.76 8.38
N ALA A 102 -7.55 14.64 8.20
CA ALA A 102 -8.97 14.66 7.91
C ALA A 102 -9.75 15.43 8.99
N PRO A 103 -10.85 16.14 8.63
CA PRO A 103 -11.56 16.99 9.58
C PRO A 103 -12.26 16.22 10.71
N ASN A 104 -12.55 14.95 10.49
CA ASN A 104 -13.22 14.10 11.49
C ASN A 104 -12.99 12.61 11.17
N ALA A 105 -13.38 11.75 12.10
CA ALA A 105 -13.24 10.30 11.99
C ALA A 105 -13.99 9.71 10.78
N LEU A 106 -15.15 10.25 10.44
CA LEU A 106 -15.92 9.77 9.29
C LEU A 106 -15.21 10.09 7.97
N ALA A 107 -14.64 11.29 7.86
CA ALA A 107 -13.88 11.67 6.67
C ALA A 107 -12.64 10.78 6.49
N PHE A 108 -11.94 10.45 7.56
CA PHE A 108 -10.83 9.51 7.54
C PHE A 108 -11.30 8.10 7.13
N PHE A 109 -12.37 7.60 7.74
CA PHE A 109 -12.95 6.31 7.41
C PHE A 109 -13.32 6.21 5.92
N ASN A 110 -13.99 7.23 5.40
CA ASN A 110 -14.34 7.28 3.97
C ASN A 110 -13.11 7.29 3.07
N SER A 111 -12.06 8.03 3.45
CA SER A 111 -10.79 8.03 2.71
C SER A 111 -10.17 6.64 2.65
N MET A 112 -10.17 5.91 3.77
CA MET A 112 -9.65 4.55 3.81
C MET A 112 -10.46 3.59 2.93
N LEU A 113 -11.79 3.56 3.14
CA LEU A 113 -12.69 2.63 2.46
C LEU A 113 -12.85 2.92 0.97
N MET A 114 -12.99 4.20 0.61
CA MET A 114 -13.36 4.59 -0.75
C MET A 114 -12.16 4.88 -1.65
N VAL A 115 -10.99 5.19 -1.08
CA VAL A 115 -9.82 5.65 -1.84
C VAL A 115 -8.61 4.75 -1.64
N PHE A 116 -8.03 4.72 -0.45
CA PHE A 116 -6.69 4.12 -0.28
C PHE A 116 -6.70 2.59 -0.36
N VAL A 117 -7.57 1.92 0.36
CA VAL A 117 -7.58 0.44 0.37
C VAL A 117 -7.93 -0.12 -1.01
N PRO A 118 -8.98 0.36 -1.71
CA PRO A 118 -9.27 -0.09 -3.06
C PRO A 118 -8.16 0.24 -4.07
N ALA A 119 -7.56 1.43 -3.98
CA ALA A 119 -6.47 1.83 -4.87
C ALA A 119 -5.24 0.93 -4.71
N LEU A 120 -4.87 0.59 -3.48
CA LEU A 120 -3.77 -0.33 -3.22
C LEU A 120 -4.07 -1.74 -3.69
N ARG A 121 -5.28 -2.26 -3.45
CA ARG A 121 -5.69 -3.55 -3.99
C ARG A 121 -5.51 -3.61 -5.51
N ASP A 122 -5.98 -2.60 -6.21
CA ASP A 122 -5.91 -2.54 -7.67
C ASP A 122 -4.47 -2.40 -8.15
N ALA A 123 -3.67 -1.58 -7.48
CA ALA A 123 -2.25 -1.42 -7.78
C ALA A 123 -1.46 -2.73 -7.56
N TYR A 124 -1.74 -3.45 -6.49
CA TYR A 124 -1.11 -4.74 -6.22
C TYR A 124 -1.50 -5.79 -7.25
N GLN A 125 -2.77 -5.81 -7.66
CA GLN A 125 -3.22 -6.70 -8.73
C GLN A 125 -2.54 -6.37 -10.06
N GLN A 126 -2.38 -5.10 -10.38
CA GLN A 126 -1.66 -4.67 -11.57
C GLN A 126 -0.20 -5.10 -11.53
N TYR A 127 0.45 -4.98 -10.36
CA TYR A 127 1.82 -5.46 -10.17
C TYR A 127 1.93 -6.96 -10.46
N VAL A 128 1.05 -7.76 -9.89
CA VAL A 128 1.04 -9.23 -10.09
C VAL A 128 0.85 -9.58 -11.58
N ASN A 129 -0.03 -8.84 -12.26
CA ASN A 129 -0.29 -9.07 -13.69
C ASN A 129 0.92 -8.74 -14.57
N LEU A 130 1.75 -7.78 -14.16
CA LEU A 130 2.93 -7.34 -14.91
C LEU A 130 4.22 -8.03 -14.47
N ALA A 131 4.25 -8.67 -13.30
CA ALA A 131 5.44 -9.29 -12.75
C ALA A 131 5.90 -10.49 -13.57
N ASP A 132 7.21 -10.70 -13.60
CA ASP A 132 7.78 -11.91 -14.20
C ASP A 132 7.48 -13.12 -13.30
N VAL A 133 6.68 -14.04 -13.81
CA VAL A 133 6.22 -15.23 -13.08
C VAL A 133 7.39 -16.10 -12.60
N ILE A 134 8.46 -16.14 -13.37
CA ILE A 134 9.64 -16.96 -13.05
C ILE A 134 10.60 -16.19 -12.16
N GLY A 135 10.95 -14.97 -12.54
CA GLY A 135 11.99 -14.19 -11.86
C GLY A 135 11.54 -13.52 -10.58
N ASP A 136 10.25 -13.25 -10.44
CA ASP A 136 9.68 -12.51 -9.30
C ASP A 136 8.64 -13.31 -8.50
N GLY A 137 8.78 -14.61 -8.48
CA GLY A 137 7.91 -15.51 -7.70
C GLY A 137 7.75 -15.11 -6.23
N PRO A 138 8.82 -14.73 -5.51
CA PRO A 138 8.71 -14.28 -4.12
C PRO A 138 7.79 -13.07 -3.94
N SER A 139 7.88 -12.07 -4.82
CA SER A 139 7.00 -10.90 -4.77
C SER A 139 5.55 -11.27 -5.05
N ILE A 140 5.30 -12.10 -6.06
CA ILE A 140 3.96 -12.57 -6.41
C ILE A 140 3.31 -13.27 -5.22
N ARG A 141 4.06 -14.06 -4.48
CA ARG A 141 3.55 -14.79 -3.32
C ARG A 141 3.02 -13.85 -2.24
N PHE A 142 3.81 -12.89 -1.77
CA PHE A 142 3.34 -11.98 -0.73
C PHE A 142 2.32 -10.95 -1.26
N MET A 143 2.42 -10.56 -2.53
CA MET A 143 1.45 -9.67 -3.13
C MET A 143 0.05 -10.29 -3.25
N ASN A 144 -0.05 -11.57 -3.57
CA ASN A 144 -1.33 -12.29 -3.57
C ASN A 144 -1.96 -12.30 -2.18
N LEU A 145 -1.17 -12.50 -1.13
CA LEU A 145 -1.66 -12.39 0.24
C LEU A 145 -2.12 -10.96 0.56
N ALA A 146 -1.33 -9.97 0.17
CA ALA A 146 -1.66 -8.55 0.38
C ALA A 146 -2.97 -8.16 -0.31
N ILE A 147 -3.19 -8.63 -1.54
CA ILE A 147 -4.44 -8.40 -2.28
C ILE A 147 -5.62 -8.97 -1.53
N LYS A 148 -5.52 -10.21 -1.07
CA LYS A 148 -6.56 -10.86 -0.28
C LYS A 148 -6.84 -10.09 1.01
N GLU A 149 -5.81 -9.66 1.70
CA GLU A 149 -5.97 -8.86 2.91
C GLU A 149 -6.67 -7.53 2.63
N LYS A 150 -6.34 -6.85 1.53
CA LYS A 150 -7.04 -5.62 1.12
C LYS A 150 -8.51 -5.87 0.81
N GLU A 151 -8.84 -6.97 0.15
CA GLU A 151 -10.23 -7.36 -0.10
C GLU A 151 -10.99 -7.63 1.20
N ASP A 152 -10.37 -8.34 2.15
CA ASP A 152 -10.94 -8.59 3.46
C ASP A 152 -11.12 -7.28 4.26
N GLN A 153 -10.17 -6.34 4.16
CA GLN A 153 -10.27 -5.02 4.78
C GLN A 153 -11.45 -4.22 4.23
N ILE A 154 -11.64 -4.21 2.91
CA ILE A 154 -12.78 -3.54 2.29
C ILE A 154 -14.08 -4.16 2.80
N ALA A 155 -14.19 -5.48 2.78
CA ALA A 155 -15.40 -6.18 3.21
C ALA A 155 -15.74 -5.88 4.68
N VAL A 156 -14.74 -5.83 5.55
CA VAL A 156 -14.94 -5.49 6.96
C VAL A 156 -15.35 -4.03 7.14
N LEU A 157 -14.68 -3.10 6.46
CA LEU A 157 -15.00 -1.67 6.56
C LEU A 157 -16.40 -1.36 6.03
N GLU A 158 -16.90 -2.08 5.04
CA GLU A 158 -18.25 -1.92 4.51
C GLU A 158 -19.37 -2.26 5.52
N LEU A 159 -19.03 -2.95 6.63
CA LEU A 159 -19.98 -3.27 7.68
C LEU A 159 -20.29 -2.07 8.60
N TYR A 160 -19.52 -1.02 8.53
CA TYR A 160 -19.64 0.18 9.37
C TYR A 160 -20.01 1.40 8.52
#